data_af0865c7370e70e1d37fc1bef6cbb227
#
_entry.id   af0865c7370e70e1d37fc1bef6cbb227
#
_cell.length_a   1.000
_cell.length_b   1.000
_cell.length_c   1.000
_cell.angle_alpha   90.00
_cell.angle_beta   90.00
_cell.angle_gamma   90.00
#
_symmetry.space_group_name_H-M   'P 1'
#
loop_
_entity.id
_entity.type
_entity.pdbx_description
1 polymer ?
#
loop_
_entity_poly.entity_id
_entity_poly.type
_entity_poly.pdbx_seq_one_letter_code
_entity_poly.pdbx_strand_id
1 'polypeptide(L)'
;MTDWASWKKTVDYVVATQGRWYGIGNGDGVPLFTLPAPLSSDTPEQWMESPDLEITFPALTPEGQPNRLAETFILDALEKFDPSGQLPVAPGEYMLLVAFPGKDGQVERRGGAITHADADDPENDGLPNTITLHALNAMDVWNTIPAVSWPAAWWAATPYERTTDESKIPYSQPHHMARVELATRTTFTWKNGQAGFVIRRLAQESLDAAMMTQSDPDGTRWVDDPYHVVEVPEKDSTPEISLEARDGFLWETVLAQAKNAGVILGAYFWWPGDRPVRCWSQARSTMEPA
;
A
#
# COMPACT_ATOMS: atom_id res chain seq x y z
N MET A 1 -18.75 11.29 8.11
CA MET A 1 -17.40 11.91 7.99
C MET A 1 -16.63 11.54 9.25
N THR A 2 -15.47 10.93 9.12
CA THR A 2 -14.65 10.45 10.26
C THR A 2 -14.16 11.62 11.09
N ASP A 3 -14.35 11.56 12.40
CA ASP A 3 -13.78 12.55 13.33
C ASP A 3 -12.31 12.21 13.65
N TRP A 4 -11.43 12.61 12.75
CA TRP A 4 -9.99 12.37 12.86
C TRP A 4 -9.36 12.99 14.11
N ALA A 5 -9.85 14.16 14.54
CA ALA A 5 -9.31 14.85 15.72
C ALA A 5 -9.60 14.04 16.99
N SER A 6 -10.79 13.48 17.12
CA SER A 6 -11.17 12.60 18.23
C SER A 6 -10.36 11.31 18.23
N TRP A 7 -10.19 10.67 17.06
CA TRP A 7 -9.38 9.47 16.93
C TRP A 7 -7.92 9.71 17.33
N LYS A 8 -7.30 10.75 16.80
CA LYS A 8 -5.92 11.10 17.17
C LYS A 8 -5.77 11.34 18.65
N LYS A 9 -6.67 12.11 19.27
CA LYS A 9 -6.65 12.37 20.72
C LYS A 9 -6.74 11.07 21.53
N THR A 10 -7.60 10.13 21.09
CA THR A 10 -7.76 8.83 21.75
C THR A 10 -6.49 7.99 21.61
N VAL A 11 -5.93 7.90 20.41
CA VAL A 11 -4.71 7.13 20.14
C VAL A 11 -3.52 7.72 20.90
N ASP A 12 -3.32 9.04 20.85
CA ASP A 12 -2.25 9.73 21.56
C ASP A 12 -2.33 9.49 23.07
N TYR A 13 -3.54 9.55 23.64
CA TYR A 13 -3.77 9.28 25.06
C TYR A 13 -3.41 7.84 25.42
N VAL A 14 -3.86 6.86 24.65
CA VAL A 14 -3.58 5.43 24.92
C VAL A 14 -2.09 5.15 24.74
N VAL A 15 -1.46 5.65 23.70
CA VAL A 15 -0.01 5.50 23.50
C VAL A 15 0.78 6.12 24.64
N ALA A 16 0.39 7.33 25.10
CA ALA A 16 1.07 7.99 26.21
C ALA A 16 0.91 7.27 27.56
N THR A 17 -0.21 6.57 27.78
CA THR A 17 -0.52 5.92 29.06
C THR A 17 -0.21 4.43 29.10
N GLN A 18 -0.32 3.75 27.96
CA GLN A 18 -0.17 2.28 27.84
C GLN A 18 1.01 1.86 26.94
N GLY A 19 1.65 2.83 26.26
CA GLY A 19 2.79 2.58 25.37
C GLY A 19 2.40 2.17 23.95
N ARG A 20 1.24 1.52 23.76
CA ARG A 20 0.74 1.11 22.44
C ARG A 20 -0.77 1.18 22.37
N TRP A 21 -1.27 1.48 21.18
CA TRP A 21 -2.68 1.39 20.86
C TRP A 21 -2.89 0.40 19.71
N TYR A 22 -4.00 -0.35 19.77
CA TYR A 22 -4.41 -1.29 18.75
C TYR A 22 -5.84 -0.99 18.32
N GLY A 23 -6.11 -1.10 17.03
CA GLY A 23 -7.44 -0.86 16.46
C GLY A 23 -7.67 -1.59 15.17
N ILE A 24 -8.93 -1.63 14.78
CA ILE A 24 -9.37 -2.08 13.46
C ILE A 24 -9.72 -0.87 12.62
N GLY A 25 -9.24 -0.84 11.38
CA GLY A 25 -9.64 0.08 10.34
C GLY A 25 -10.37 -0.63 9.20
N ASN A 26 -11.01 0.16 8.34
CA ASN A 26 -11.47 -0.34 7.05
C ASN A 26 -10.27 -0.46 6.06
N GLY A 27 -10.52 -0.94 4.83
CA GLY A 27 -9.49 -1.11 3.80
C GLY A 27 -8.71 0.17 3.46
N ASP A 28 -9.28 1.35 3.71
CA ASP A 28 -8.60 2.65 3.51
C ASP A 28 -7.79 3.08 4.76
N GLY A 29 -7.68 2.25 5.80
CA GLY A 29 -7.00 2.58 7.05
C GLY A 29 -7.76 3.57 7.95
N VAL A 30 -9.04 3.81 7.70
CA VAL A 30 -9.89 4.63 8.55
C VAL A 30 -10.27 3.85 9.81
N PRO A 31 -9.96 4.33 11.03
CA PRO A 31 -10.22 3.57 12.25
C PRO A 31 -11.72 3.37 12.49
N LEU A 32 -12.11 2.15 12.84
CA LEU A 32 -13.48 1.76 13.12
C LEU A 32 -13.71 1.57 14.63
N PHE A 33 -12.79 0.89 15.31
CA PHE A 33 -12.85 0.71 16.76
C PHE A 33 -11.48 0.36 17.35
N THR A 34 -11.36 0.63 18.66
CA THR A 34 -10.18 0.26 19.47
C THR A 34 -10.27 -1.18 19.93
N LEU A 35 -9.16 -1.90 19.87
CA LEU A 35 -9.02 -3.25 20.41
C LEU A 35 -8.62 -3.23 21.89
N PRO A 36 -8.94 -4.29 22.66
CA PRO A 36 -8.44 -4.47 24.01
C PRO A 36 -6.89 -4.60 24.02
N ALA A 37 -6.30 -4.61 25.20
CA ALA A 37 -4.89 -4.95 25.35
C ALA A 37 -4.65 -6.39 24.85
N PRO A 38 -3.62 -6.64 24.02
CA PRO A 38 -3.34 -7.97 23.53
C PRO A 38 -2.78 -8.88 24.61
N LEU A 39 -3.01 -10.17 24.47
CA LEU A 39 -2.37 -11.22 25.28
C LEU A 39 -0.96 -11.51 24.79
N SER A 40 -0.78 -11.51 23.47
CA SER A 40 0.53 -11.57 22.82
C SER A 40 0.55 -10.65 21.59
N SER A 41 1.69 -10.09 21.25
CA SER A 41 1.85 -9.23 20.09
C SER A 41 3.21 -9.46 19.46
N ASP A 42 3.20 -10.07 18.28
CA ASP A 42 4.36 -10.15 17.40
C ASP A 42 4.15 -9.18 16.23
N THR A 43 4.83 -8.06 16.31
CA THR A 43 4.81 -7.00 15.29
C THR A 43 6.25 -6.66 14.91
N PRO A 44 6.95 -7.60 14.26
CA PRO A 44 8.37 -7.44 14.00
C PRO A 44 8.62 -6.28 13.06
N GLU A 45 9.70 -5.56 13.33
CA GLU A 45 10.26 -4.57 12.44
C GLU A 45 11.57 -5.10 11.88
N GLN A 46 11.53 -5.51 10.63
CA GLN A 46 12.72 -6.00 9.95
C GLN A 46 13.10 -5.04 8.84
N TRP A 47 14.38 -4.75 8.75
CA TRP A 47 14.88 -3.81 7.76
C TRP A 47 14.85 -4.41 6.36
N MET A 48 14.15 -3.73 5.45
CA MET A 48 14.00 -4.17 4.06
C MET A 48 13.39 -5.57 3.93
N GLU A 49 12.38 -5.82 4.74
CA GLU A 49 11.55 -7.02 4.73
C GLU A 49 10.10 -6.64 5.06
N SER A 50 9.16 -7.50 4.70
CA SER A 50 7.72 -7.33 5.02
C SER A 50 7.25 -8.53 5.83
N PRO A 51 7.60 -8.59 7.14
CA PRO A 51 7.16 -9.68 7.99
C PRO A 51 5.67 -9.56 8.29
N ASP A 52 5.00 -10.70 8.40
CA ASP A 52 3.61 -10.76 8.85
C ASP A 52 3.46 -10.30 10.30
N LEU A 53 2.28 -9.83 10.63
CA LEU A 53 1.88 -9.43 11.97
C LEU A 53 0.97 -10.48 12.56
N GLU A 54 1.23 -10.86 13.81
CA GLU A 54 0.40 -11.81 14.55
C GLU A 54 0.10 -11.27 15.95
N ILE A 55 -1.17 -11.06 16.27
CA ILE A 55 -1.56 -10.49 17.55
C ILE A 55 -2.77 -11.25 18.10
N THR A 56 -2.64 -11.76 19.33
CA THR A 56 -3.70 -12.45 20.04
C THR A 56 -4.39 -11.52 21.04
N PHE A 57 -5.69 -11.43 20.97
CA PHE A 57 -6.54 -10.63 21.83
C PHE A 57 -7.51 -11.50 22.65
N PRO A 58 -7.97 -11.04 23.82
CA PRO A 58 -9.13 -11.64 24.46
C PRO A 58 -10.37 -11.42 23.59
N ALA A 59 -11.19 -12.44 23.45
CA ALA A 59 -12.44 -12.37 22.69
C ALA A 59 -13.63 -11.93 23.54
N LEU A 60 -13.49 -12.02 24.87
CA LEU A 60 -14.55 -11.72 25.82
C LEU A 60 -14.28 -10.42 26.58
N THR A 61 -15.35 -9.75 27.00
CA THR A 61 -15.31 -8.67 27.98
C THR A 61 -15.06 -9.22 29.38
N PRO A 62 -14.72 -8.38 30.38
CA PRO A 62 -14.61 -8.81 31.78
C PRO A 62 -15.87 -9.48 32.32
N GLU A 63 -17.05 -9.20 31.75
CA GLU A 63 -18.35 -9.77 32.12
C GLU A 63 -18.63 -11.10 31.39
N GLY A 64 -17.69 -11.62 30.60
CA GLY A 64 -17.82 -12.88 29.87
C GLY A 64 -18.70 -12.80 28.59
N GLN A 65 -18.96 -11.62 28.10
CA GLN A 65 -19.70 -11.44 26.85
C GLN A 65 -18.73 -11.27 25.68
N PRO A 66 -19.09 -11.67 24.44
CA PRO A 66 -18.29 -11.37 23.28
C PRO A 66 -17.99 -9.88 23.17
N ASN A 67 -16.75 -9.55 22.89
CA ASN A 67 -16.38 -8.16 22.61
C ASN A 67 -16.56 -7.85 21.12
N ARG A 68 -16.39 -6.59 20.74
CA ARG A 68 -16.59 -6.13 19.36
C ARG A 68 -15.68 -6.84 18.34
N LEU A 69 -14.51 -7.32 18.77
CA LEU A 69 -13.62 -8.10 17.89
C LEU A 69 -14.26 -9.46 17.56
N ALA A 70 -14.76 -10.18 18.59
CA ALA A 70 -15.44 -11.44 18.41
C ALA A 70 -16.74 -11.28 17.60
N GLU A 71 -17.52 -10.23 17.86
CA GLU A 71 -18.71 -9.91 17.07
C GLU A 71 -18.37 -9.72 15.60
N THR A 72 -17.33 -8.91 15.27
CA THR A 72 -17.00 -8.54 13.90
C THR A 72 -16.43 -9.71 13.09
N PHE A 73 -15.52 -10.49 13.66
CA PHE A 73 -14.74 -11.48 12.89
C PHE A 73 -15.30 -12.89 13.00
N ILE A 74 -16.05 -13.20 14.05
CA ILE A 74 -16.55 -14.57 14.30
C ILE A 74 -18.06 -14.63 14.18
N LEU A 75 -18.79 -13.90 15.05
CA LEU A 75 -20.25 -14.03 15.14
C LEU A 75 -20.96 -13.44 13.92
N ASP A 76 -20.63 -12.20 13.54
CA ASP A 76 -21.21 -11.57 12.35
C ASP A 76 -20.84 -12.30 11.06
N ALA A 77 -19.67 -12.92 10.99
CA ALA A 77 -19.23 -13.69 9.83
C ALA A 77 -19.99 -15.01 9.70
N LEU A 78 -20.37 -15.65 10.82
CA LEU A 78 -21.06 -16.94 10.82
C LEU A 78 -22.59 -16.81 10.68
N GLU A 79 -23.19 -15.71 11.11
CA GLU A 79 -24.66 -15.51 11.08
C GLU A 79 -25.21 -15.11 9.71
N LYS A 80 -24.40 -14.71 8.79
CA LYS A 80 -24.84 -14.15 7.50
C LYS A 80 -24.68 -15.11 6.31
N PHE A 81 -25.07 -16.38 6.49
CA PHE A 81 -25.24 -17.24 5.31
C PHE A 81 -26.32 -16.66 4.40
N ASP A 82 -26.03 -16.58 3.12
CA ASP A 82 -27.05 -16.25 2.14
C ASP A 82 -28.11 -17.36 2.04
N PRO A 83 -29.27 -17.12 1.42
CA PRO A 83 -30.31 -18.14 1.27
C PRO A 83 -29.84 -19.42 0.54
N SER A 84 -28.69 -19.40 -0.14
CA SER A 84 -28.08 -20.55 -0.78
C SER A 84 -27.09 -21.31 0.12
N GLY A 85 -26.86 -20.81 1.33
CA GLY A 85 -25.93 -21.41 2.30
C GLY A 85 -24.46 -21.05 2.03
N GLN A 86 -24.18 -20.02 1.23
CA GLN A 86 -22.84 -19.51 1.01
C GLN A 86 -22.50 -18.43 2.04
N LEU A 87 -21.27 -18.44 2.53
CA LEU A 87 -20.76 -17.34 3.34
C LEU A 87 -20.73 -16.06 2.48
N PRO A 88 -21.23 -14.93 2.98
CA PRO A 88 -21.09 -13.68 2.28
C PRO A 88 -19.60 -13.37 2.15
N VAL A 89 -19.22 -12.86 1.00
CA VAL A 89 -17.91 -12.21 0.84
C VAL A 89 -17.87 -11.07 1.86
N ALA A 90 -16.81 -11.00 2.66
CA ALA A 90 -16.64 -9.92 3.62
C ALA A 90 -16.91 -8.56 2.94
N PRO A 91 -17.76 -7.70 3.52
CA PRO A 91 -18.20 -6.47 2.86
C PRO A 91 -17.08 -5.44 2.64
N GLY A 92 -15.86 -5.73 3.03
CA GLY A 92 -14.68 -4.90 2.86
C GLY A 92 -13.44 -5.54 3.48
N GLU A 93 -12.31 -5.00 3.12
CA GLU A 93 -11.05 -5.33 3.76
C GLU A 93 -10.96 -4.67 5.13
N TYR A 94 -10.42 -5.39 6.10
CA TYR A 94 -10.10 -4.84 7.41
C TYR A 94 -8.58 -4.66 7.54
N MET A 95 -8.20 -3.57 8.20
CA MET A 95 -6.82 -3.25 8.52
C MET A 95 -6.58 -3.39 10.02
N LEU A 96 -5.54 -4.09 10.39
CA LEU A 96 -4.98 -4.03 11.74
C LEU A 96 -4.15 -2.74 11.87
N LEU A 97 -4.46 -1.91 12.84
CA LEU A 97 -3.78 -0.65 13.11
C LEU A 97 -3.06 -0.75 14.45
N VAL A 98 -1.77 -0.42 14.45
CA VAL A 98 -0.92 -0.39 15.65
C VAL A 98 -0.27 0.97 15.75
N ALA A 99 -0.41 1.65 16.89
CA ALA A 99 0.24 2.92 17.15
C ALA A 99 1.17 2.82 18.36
N PHE A 100 2.31 3.50 18.29
CA PHE A 100 3.34 3.48 19.31
C PHE A 100 4.14 4.80 19.32
N PRO A 101 4.93 5.07 20.37
CA PRO A 101 5.72 6.29 20.46
C PRO A 101 6.81 6.31 19.38
N GLY A 102 6.81 7.33 18.54
CA GLY A 102 7.87 7.57 17.57
C GLY A 102 9.07 8.33 18.18
N LYS A 103 10.14 8.41 17.39
CA LYS A 103 11.42 9.03 17.84
C LYS A 103 11.30 10.50 18.20
N ASP A 104 10.43 11.23 17.53
CA ASP A 104 10.27 12.69 17.68
C ASP A 104 9.14 13.06 18.65
N GLY A 105 8.69 12.12 19.49
CA GLY A 105 7.56 12.33 20.40
C GLY A 105 6.20 12.36 19.70
N GLN A 106 6.15 12.08 18.42
CA GLN A 106 4.92 11.87 17.67
C GLN A 106 4.51 10.38 17.73
N VAL A 107 3.24 10.12 17.51
CA VAL A 107 2.74 8.75 17.41
C VAL A 107 2.97 8.24 16.00
N GLU A 108 3.71 7.15 15.90
CA GLU A 108 3.84 6.39 14.65
C GLU A 108 2.75 5.33 14.56
N ARG A 109 2.29 5.04 13.34
CA ARG A 109 1.26 4.05 13.06
C ARG A 109 1.75 3.06 12.03
N ARG A 110 1.53 1.80 12.35
CA ARG A 110 1.81 0.65 11.49
C ARG A 110 0.62 -0.28 11.48
N GLY A 111 0.72 -1.34 10.73
CA GLY A 111 -0.31 -2.34 10.60
C GLY A 111 -0.35 -2.86 9.18
N GLY A 112 -1.48 -3.40 8.78
CA GLY A 112 -1.68 -3.91 7.44
C GLY A 112 -2.99 -4.66 7.28
N ALA A 113 -3.22 -5.19 6.09
CA ALA A 113 -4.43 -5.90 5.74
C ALA A 113 -4.56 -7.21 6.53
N ILE A 114 -5.67 -7.39 7.23
CA ILE A 114 -5.97 -8.65 7.95
C ILE A 114 -6.30 -9.71 6.91
N THR A 115 -5.55 -10.82 6.94
CA THR A 115 -5.74 -11.95 6.03
C THR A 115 -6.72 -12.97 6.58
N HIS A 116 -6.63 -13.26 7.87
CA HIS A 116 -7.52 -14.17 8.57
C HIS A 116 -7.49 -13.94 10.09
N ALA A 117 -8.46 -14.51 10.77
CA ALA A 117 -8.57 -14.51 12.21
C ALA A 117 -8.82 -15.94 12.71
N ASP A 118 -8.01 -16.39 13.65
CA ASP A 118 -8.17 -17.68 14.31
C ASP A 118 -8.85 -17.49 15.65
N ALA A 119 -9.92 -18.25 15.90
CA ALA A 119 -10.65 -18.26 17.15
C ALA A 119 -10.33 -19.52 17.95
N ASP A 120 -9.95 -19.38 19.20
CA ASP A 120 -9.70 -20.49 20.11
C ASP A 120 -10.82 -20.60 21.16
N ASP A 121 -11.56 -21.72 21.09
CA ASP A 121 -12.65 -22.09 22.02
C ASP A 121 -12.29 -23.43 22.72
N PRO A 122 -11.46 -23.39 23.77
CA PRO A 122 -10.99 -24.58 24.46
C PRO A 122 -12.09 -25.29 25.24
N GLU A 123 -13.17 -24.60 25.57
CA GLU A 123 -14.30 -25.15 26.30
C GLU A 123 -15.37 -25.75 25.37
N ASN A 124 -15.26 -25.43 24.06
CA ASN A 124 -16.17 -25.87 23.01
C ASN A 124 -17.65 -25.55 23.33
N ASP A 125 -17.88 -24.37 23.91
CA ASP A 125 -19.20 -23.82 24.22
C ASP A 125 -19.75 -22.87 23.14
N GLY A 126 -18.98 -22.66 22.06
CA GLY A 126 -19.31 -21.81 20.94
C GLY A 126 -18.93 -20.34 21.12
N LEU A 127 -18.26 -20.00 22.24
CA LEU A 127 -17.72 -18.66 22.49
C LEU A 127 -16.19 -18.72 22.56
N PRO A 128 -15.47 -18.08 21.62
CA PRO A 128 -14.03 -18.09 21.67
C PRO A 128 -13.50 -17.30 22.86
N ASN A 129 -12.48 -17.83 23.52
CA ASN A 129 -11.77 -17.13 24.59
C ASN A 129 -10.76 -16.13 24.04
N THR A 130 -10.12 -16.48 22.93
CA THR A 130 -9.12 -15.64 22.27
C THR A 130 -9.31 -15.61 20.78
N ILE A 131 -8.86 -14.52 20.17
CA ILE A 131 -8.80 -14.35 18.72
C ILE A 131 -7.39 -13.89 18.36
N THR A 132 -6.75 -14.63 17.46
CA THR A 132 -5.48 -14.25 16.86
C THR A 132 -5.74 -13.64 15.48
N LEU A 133 -5.34 -12.39 15.31
CA LEU A 133 -5.37 -11.71 14.03
C LEU A 133 -4.03 -11.88 13.30
N HIS A 134 -4.11 -12.32 12.06
CA HIS A 134 -2.99 -12.39 11.14
C HIS A 134 -3.14 -11.31 10.09
N ALA A 135 -2.12 -10.48 9.93
CA ALA A 135 -2.15 -9.38 8.97
C ALA A 135 -0.84 -9.26 8.21
N LEU A 136 -0.92 -8.88 6.95
CA LEU A 136 0.22 -8.45 6.17
C LEU A 136 0.73 -7.11 6.72
N ASN A 137 2.03 -6.87 6.63
CA ASN A 137 2.59 -5.56 6.99
C ASN A 137 2.23 -4.52 5.92
N ALA A 138 2.12 -3.25 6.29
CA ALA A 138 1.94 -2.15 5.32
C ALA A 138 3.03 -2.12 4.24
N MET A 139 4.23 -2.65 4.54
CA MET A 139 5.29 -2.83 3.57
C MET A 139 4.92 -3.77 2.42
N ASP A 140 3.88 -4.59 2.57
CA ASP A 140 3.43 -5.51 1.53
C ASP A 140 2.89 -4.80 0.28
N VAL A 141 2.56 -3.52 0.37
CA VAL A 141 2.26 -2.68 -0.79
C VAL A 141 3.36 -2.76 -1.87
N TRP A 142 4.63 -2.91 -1.47
CA TRP A 142 5.74 -3.09 -2.39
C TRP A 142 5.73 -4.45 -3.10
N ASN A 143 5.13 -5.47 -2.47
CA ASN A 143 5.00 -6.83 -3.02
C ASN A 143 3.77 -7.01 -3.90
N THR A 144 2.76 -6.16 -3.76
CA THR A 144 1.46 -6.30 -4.42
C THR A 144 1.31 -5.39 -5.63
N ILE A 145 1.99 -4.25 -5.66
CA ILE A 145 1.88 -3.29 -6.76
C ILE A 145 2.85 -3.67 -7.89
N PRO A 146 2.35 -3.88 -9.12
CA PRO A 146 3.19 -4.12 -10.29
C PRO A 146 4.09 -2.93 -10.59
N ALA A 147 5.37 -3.18 -10.89
CA ALA A 147 6.34 -2.18 -11.31
C ALA A 147 6.14 -1.84 -12.78
N VAL A 148 5.07 -1.13 -13.09
CA VAL A 148 4.71 -0.77 -14.46
C VAL A 148 4.55 0.73 -14.61
N SER A 149 4.92 1.23 -15.77
CA SER A 149 4.53 2.58 -16.17
C SER A 149 3.08 2.61 -16.62
N TRP A 150 2.54 3.80 -16.74
CA TRP A 150 1.16 4.06 -17.15
C TRP A 150 0.71 3.24 -18.38
N PRO A 151 -0.21 2.28 -18.24
CA PRO A 151 -0.61 1.39 -19.34
C PRO A 151 -1.22 2.12 -20.54
N ALA A 152 -1.90 3.24 -20.32
CA ALA A 152 -2.47 4.04 -21.40
C ALA A 152 -1.43 4.62 -22.36
N ALA A 153 -0.18 4.73 -21.94
CA ALA A 153 0.90 5.09 -22.84
C ALA A 153 1.08 4.07 -23.98
N TRP A 154 0.67 2.83 -23.77
CA TRP A 154 0.74 1.79 -24.80
C TRP A 154 -0.23 2.07 -25.94
N TRP A 155 -1.43 2.54 -25.65
CA TRP A 155 -2.43 2.92 -26.67
C TRP A 155 -2.15 4.28 -27.31
N ALA A 156 -1.54 5.19 -26.56
CA ALA A 156 -1.14 6.49 -27.08
C ALA A 156 0.13 6.43 -27.97
N ALA A 157 0.82 5.30 -28.01
CA ALA A 157 2.01 5.12 -28.80
C ALA A 157 1.70 5.15 -30.30
N THR A 158 2.23 6.12 -31.01
CA THR A 158 2.09 6.21 -32.47
C THR A 158 3.13 5.33 -33.17
N PRO A 159 2.72 4.48 -34.11
CA PRO A 159 3.67 3.74 -34.93
C PRO A 159 4.67 4.66 -35.63
N TYR A 160 5.89 4.20 -35.75
CA TYR A 160 6.88 4.89 -36.57
C TYR A 160 6.61 4.52 -38.03
N GLU A 161 6.35 5.55 -38.85
CA GLU A 161 6.24 5.40 -40.31
C GLU A 161 7.57 5.67 -40.98
N ARG A 162 8.07 4.67 -41.67
CA ARG A 162 9.23 4.81 -42.55
C ARG A 162 8.77 4.75 -43.99
N THR A 163 8.96 5.83 -44.71
CA THR A 163 8.54 6.00 -46.10
C THR A 163 9.65 5.75 -47.09
N THR A 164 10.91 5.78 -46.64
CA THR A 164 12.12 5.59 -47.49
C THR A 164 13.16 4.73 -46.77
N ASP A 165 14.00 4.05 -47.53
CA ASP A 165 15.23 3.44 -47.04
C ASP A 165 16.39 4.43 -46.88
N GLU A 166 17.59 3.95 -46.55
CA GLU A 166 18.79 4.77 -46.43
C GLU A 166 19.25 5.37 -47.77
N SER A 167 18.89 4.76 -48.88
CA SER A 167 19.16 5.26 -50.24
C SER A 167 18.16 6.32 -50.67
N LYS A 168 17.20 6.68 -49.81
CA LYS A 168 16.13 7.65 -50.08
C LYS A 168 15.14 7.20 -51.16
N ILE A 169 15.12 5.93 -51.50
CA ILE A 169 14.13 5.36 -52.41
C ILE A 169 12.81 5.19 -51.67
N PRO A 170 11.69 5.74 -52.16
CA PRO A 170 10.38 5.57 -51.55
C PRO A 170 9.95 4.10 -51.57
N TYR A 171 9.40 3.60 -50.46
CA TYR A 171 8.73 2.31 -50.47
C TYR A 171 7.39 2.41 -51.21
N SER A 172 6.97 1.32 -51.84
CA SER A 172 5.65 1.23 -52.49
C SER A 172 4.49 1.35 -51.49
N GLN A 173 4.75 0.98 -50.26
CA GLN A 173 3.86 1.23 -49.10
C GLN A 173 4.73 1.62 -47.88
N PRO A 174 4.27 2.56 -47.05
CA PRO A 174 4.96 2.91 -45.82
C PRO A 174 5.10 1.69 -44.90
N HIS A 175 6.28 1.56 -44.32
CA HIS A 175 6.51 0.55 -43.29
C HIS A 175 6.11 1.10 -41.92
N HIS A 176 5.05 0.54 -41.33
CA HIS A 176 4.66 0.88 -39.98
C HIS A 176 5.45 0.01 -39.01
N MET A 177 6.28 0.64 -38.20
CA MET A 177 7.05 -0.03 -37.16
C MET A 177 6.72 0.60 -35.82
N ALA A 178 6.58 -0.23 -34.79
CA ALA A 178 6.54 0.29 -33.42
C ALA A 178 7.83 1.07 -33.17
N ARG A 179 7.74 2.28 -32.61
CA ARG A 179 8.93 3.04 -32.23
C ARG A 179 9.75 2.24 -31.22
N VAL A 180 11.06 2.24 -31.37
CA VAL A 180 11.96 1.69 -30.35
C VAL A 180 11.75 2.39 -29.01
N GLU A 181 11.40 3.68 -29.05
CA GLU A 181 10.98 4.45 -27.87
C GLU A 181 9.70 3.95 -27.21
N LEU A 182 8.91 3.14 -27.89
CA LEU A 182 7.69 2.56 -27.31
C LEU A 182 8.03 1.78 -26.03
N ALA A 183 9.01 0.90 -26.11
CA ALA A 183 9.46 0.12 -24.96
C ALA A 183 9.98 1.01 -23.82
N THR A 184 10.61 2.14 -24.14
CA THR A 184 11.15 3.07 -23.13
C THR A 184 10.12 4.05 -22.56
N ARG A 185 9.00 4.24 -23.24
CA ARG A 185 7.89 5.10 -22.78
C ARG A 185 6.79 4.31 -22.08
N THR A 186 6.70 3.03 -22.36
CA THR A 186 5.66 2.15 -21.83
C THR A 186 6.14 1.29 -20.69
N THR A 187 7.45 1.09 -20.58
CA THR A 187 8.11 0.49 -19.43
C THR A 187 8.98 1.55 -18.77
N PHE A 188 8.92 1.62 -17.45
CA PHE A 188 9.76 2.53 -16.69
C PHE A 188 11.25 2.19 -16.94
N THR A 189 11.99 3.14 -17.48
CA THR A 189 13.44 3.00 -17.69
C THR A 189 14.11 4.31 -17.34
N TRP A 190 15.06 4.26 -16.42
CA TRP A 190 15.84 5.41 -15.99
C TRP A 190 17.32 5.08 -16.02
N LYS A 191 18.13 5.97 -16.60
CA LYS A 191 19.60 5.85 -16.68
C LYS A 191 20.24 6.96 -15.88
N ASN A 192 21.22 6.61 -15.04
CA ASN A 192 22.05 7.54 -14.30
C ASN A 192 21.26 8.57 -13.49
N GLY A 193 20.28 8.10 -12.73
CA GLY A 193 19.53 8.94 -11.79
C GLY A 193 19.83 8.59 -10.33
N GLN A 194 19.66 9.54 -9.43
CA GLN A 194 19.79 9.29 -8.00
C GLN A 194 18.83 8.19 -7.56
N ALA A 195 19.33 7.20 -6.83
CA ALA A 195 18.59 5.98 -6.49
C ALA A 195 17.26 6.28 -5.77
N GLY A 196 17.31 7.16 -4.78
CA GLY A 196 16.11 7.55 -4.05
C GLY A 196 15.05 8.21 -4.95
N PHE A 197 15.46 9.08 -5.86
CA PHE A 197 14.57 9.71 -6.84
C PHE A 197 13.97 8.67 -7.79
N VAL A 198 14.82 7.83 -8.39
CA VAL A 198 14.39 6.86 -9.42
C VAL A 198 13.42 5.83 -8.84
N ILE A 199 13.72 5.32 -7.63
CA ILE A 199 12.86 4.34 -6.94
C ILE A 199 11.50 4.97 -6.58
N ARG A 200 11.51 6.17 -6.00
CA ARG A 200 10.27 6.89 -5.68
C ARG A 200 9.44 7.19 -6.92
N ARG A 201 10.12 7.55 -8.02
CA ARG A 201 9.45 7.84 -9.27
C ARG A 201 8.75 6.60 -9.83
N LEU A 202 9.43 5.45 -9.84
CA LEU A 202 8.82 4.19 -10.24
C LEU A 202 7.63 3.84 -9.32
N ALA A 203 7.80 3.95 -8.01
CA ALA A 203 6.73 3.65 -7.05
C ALA A 203 5.50 4.52 -7.30
N GLN A 204 5.67 5.85 -7.45
CA GLN A 204 4.55 6.76 -7.72
C GLN A 204 3.85 6.42 -9.03
N GLU A 205 4.60 6.22 -10.12
CA GLU A 205 4.00 5.87 -11.42
C GLU A 205 3.26 4.54 -11.37
N SER A 206 3.74 3.58 -10.60
CA SER A 206 3.10 2.27 -10.46
C SER A 206 1.80 2.33 -9.64
N LEU A 207 1.81 3.09 -8.55
CA LEU A 207 0.61 3.34 -7.73
C LEU A 207 -0.47 4.07 -8.53
N ASP A 208 -0.09 5.14 -9.23
CA ASP A 208 -1.00 5.90 -10.08
C ASP A 208 -1.56 5.02 -11.22
N ALA A 209 -0.72 4.16 -11.83
CA ALA A 209 -1.16 3.24 -12.87
C ALA A 209 -2.17 2.21 -12.35
N ALA A 210 -1.98 1.69 -11.14
CA ALA A 210 -2.94 0.79 -10.49
C ALA A 210 -4.28 1.50 -10.25
N MET A 211 -4.25 2.76 -9.79
CA MET A 211 -5.44 3.56 -9.57
C MET A 211 -6.17 3.89 -10.87
N MET A 212 -5.44 4.20 -11.93
CA MET A 212 -6.01 4.48 -13.25
C MET A 212 -6.76 3.29 -13.82
N THR A 213 -6.30 2.08 -13.62
CA THR A 213 -6.97 0.87 -14.07
C THR A 213 -8.40 0.77 -13.52
N GLN A 214 -8.63 1.29 -12.32
CA GLN A 214 -9.94 1.32 -11.69
C GLN A 214 -10.77 2.56 -12.09
N SER A 215 -10.14 3.72 -12.17
CA SER A 215 -10.81 5.02 -12.27
C SER A 215 -10.93 5.56 -13.71
N ASP A 216 -10.01 5.16 -14.58
CA ASP A 216 -9.97 5.57 -16.01
C ASP A 216 -9.42 4.42 -16.86
N PRO A 217 -10.19 3.31 -17.02
CA PRO A 217 -9.75 2.14 -17.77
C PRO A 217 -9.42 2.43 -19.23
N ASP A 218 -9.98 3.48 -19.80
CA ASP A 218 -9.66 3.93 -21.18
C ASP A 218 -8.31 4.67 -21.23
N GLY A 219 -7.75 5.05 -20.10
CA GLY A 219 -6.43 5.66 -19.98
C GLY A 219 -6.30 7.01 -20.69
N THR A 220 -7.37 7.78 -20.74
CA THR A 220 -7.41 9.06 -21.45
C THR A 220 -6.81 10.21 -20.66
N ARG A 221 -6.68 10.06 -19.35
CA ARG A 221 -6.16 11.07 -18.43
C ARG A 221 -5.39 10.42 -17.29
N TRP A 222 -4.40 11.13 -16.79
CA TRP A 222 -3.68 10.73 -15.59
C TRP A 222 -4.53 10.98 -14.35
N VAL A 223 -4.55 10.00 -13.44
CA VAL A 223 -5.24 10.09 -12.15
C VAL A 223 -4.22 9.75 -11.07
N ASP A 224 -3.97 10.70 -10.17
CA ASP A 224 -3.10 10.46 -9.01
C ASP A 224 -3.79 9.48 -8.04
N ASP A 225 -3.03 8.59 -7.43
CA ASP A 225 -3.54 7.71 -6.38
C ASP A 225 -3.83 8.54 -5.11
N PRO A 226 -5.07 8.61 -4.63
CA PRO A 226 -5.41 9.37 -3.44
C PRO A 226 -5.11 8.64 -2.12
N TYR A 227 -4.81 7.34 -2.18
CA TYR A 227 -4.65 6.48 -0.99
C TYR A 227 -3.17 6.22 -0.68
N HIS A 228 -2.32 6.18 -1.70
CA HIS A 228 -0.91 5.88 -1.57
C HIS A 228 -0.08 7.05 -2.09
N VAL A 229 0.75 7.59 -1.22
CA VAL A 229 1.57 8.76 -1.53
C VAL A 229 3.03 8.43 -1.29
N VAL A 230 3.88 8.73 -2.27
CA VAL A 230 5.32 8.56 -2.13
C VAL A 230 5.94 9.83 -1.56
N GLU A 231 6.54 9.72 -0.36
CA GLU A 231 7.22 10.84 0.27
C GLU A 231 8.49 11.23 -0.50
N VAL A 232 8.66 12.53 -0.73
CA VAL A 232 9.80 13.10 -1.44
C VAL A 232 10.65 13.93 -0.46
N PRO A 233 11.94 13.63 -0.27
CA PRO A 233 12.81 14.42 0.58
C PRO A 233 13.17 15.77 -0.07
N GLU A 234 13.62 16.72 0.73
CA GLU A 234 14.13 18.00 0.20
C GLU A 234 15.39 17.84 -0.64
N LYS A 235 16.24 16.89 -0.27
CA LYS A 235 17.49 16.59 -0.98
C LYS A 235 17.65 15.08 -1.12
N ASP A 236 18.06 14.65 -2.28
CA ASP A 236 18.50 13.30 -2.53
C ASP A 236 20.01 13.30 -2.75
N SER A 237 20.75 12.59 -1.92
CA SER A 237 22.21 12.44 -1.99
C SER A 237 22.61 11.00 -2.23
N THR A 238 21.68 10.17 -2.66
CA THR A 238 21.94 8.76 -2.95
C THR A 238 22.80 8.60 -4.21
N PRO A 239 23.55 7.49 -4.33
CA PRO A 239 24.29 7.18 -5.54
C PRO A 239 23.40 7.10 -6.78
N GLU A 240 23.99 7.32 -7.95
CA GLU A 240 23.30 7.13 -9.22
C GLU A 240 23.11 5.64 -9.52
N ILE A 241 21.94 5.30 -10.01
CA ILE A 241 21.60 3.95 -10.49
C ILE A 241 20.96 4.03 -11.87
N SER A 242 20.95 2.89 -12.56
CA SER A 242 20.09 2.66 -13.71
C SER A 242 19.06 1.61 -13.34
N LEU A 243 17.79 1.89 -13.60
CA LEU A 243 16.67 1.04 -13.21
C LEU A 243 15.74 0.85 -14.41
N GLU A 244 15.36 -0.39 -14.66
CA GLU A 244 14.38 -0.79 -15.66
C GLU A 244 13.35 -1.70 -14.99
N ALA A 245 12.07 -1.35 -15.12
CA ALA A 245 10.99 -2.22 -14.69
C ALA A 245 10.77 -3.34 -15.72
N ARG A 246 10.59 -4.57 -15.24
CA ARG A 246 10.38 -5.77 -16.06
C ARG A 246 9.28 -6.60 -15.45
N ASP A 247 8.05 -6.41 -15.88
CA ASP A 247 6.87 -7.25 -15.58
C ASP A 247 6.86 -7.95 -14.19
N GLY A 248 7.46 -7.31 -13.19
CA GLY A 248 7.55 -7.79 -11.81
C GLY A 248 6.85 -6.83 -10.86
N PHE A 249 6.87 -7.15 -9.59
CA PHE A 249 6.38 -6.25 -8.55
C PHE A 249 7.44 -5.21 -8.15
N LEU A 250 6.99 -4.13 -7.49
CA LEU A 250 7.90 -3.07 -7.05
C LEU A 250 9.05 -3.60 -6.20
N TRP A 251 8.75 -4.48 -5.23
CA TRP A 251 9.74 -5.05 -4.33
C TRP A 251 10.88 -5.75 -5.08
N GLU A 252 10.54 -6.69 -5.94
CA GLU A 252 11.51 -7.46 -6.74
C GLU A 252 12.35 -6.54 -7.64
N THR A 253 11.71 -5.52 -8.20
CA THR A 253 12.36 -4.58 -9.12
C THR A 253 13.37 -3.68 -8.42
N VAL A 254 13.07 -3.21 -7.20
CA VAL A 254 13.88 -2.15 -6.56
C VAL A 254 14.78 -2.64 -5.42
N LEU A 255 14.49 -3.79 -4.79
CA LEU A 255 15.14 -4.21 -3.55
C LEU A 255 16.67 -4.25 -3.63
N ALA A 256 17.19 -4.90 -4.66
CA ALA A 256 18.64 -5.03 -4.84
C ALA A 256 19.31 -3.67 -5.06
N GLN A 257 18.70 -2.82 -5.87
CA GLN A 257 19.20 -1.47 -6.16
C GLN A 257 19.12 -0.57 -4.92
N ALA A 258 18.02 -0.65 -4.17
CA ALA A 258 17.84 0.09 -2.93
C ALA A 258 18.91 -0.29 -1.90
N LYS A 259 19.11 -1.60 -1.65
CA LYS A 259 20.14 -2.10 -0.72
C LYS A 259 21.55 -1.64 -1.13
N ASN A 260 21.90 -1.75 -2.41
CA ASN A 260 23.21 -1.35 -2.93
C ASN A 260 23.46 0.17 -2.82
N ALA A 261 22.40 0.97 -2.96
CA ALA A 261 22.46 2.43 -2.89
C ALA A 261 22.25 3.00 -1.48
N GLY A 262 22.00 2.15 -0.47
CA GLY A 262 21.72 2.58 0.90
C GLY A 262 20.34 3.28 1.03
N VAL A 263 19.40 2.99 0.14
CA VAL A 263 18.01 3.48 0.21
C VAL A 263 17.19 2.52 1.06
N ILE A 264 16.46 3.07 2.02
CA ILE A 264 15.53 2.32 2.88
C ILE A 264 14.13 2.49 2.31
N LEU A 265 13.45 1.37 2.07
CA LEU A 265 12.03 1.34 1.72
C LEU A 265 11.23 1.29 3.03
N GLY A 266 10.12 2.03 3.08
CA GLY A 266 9.22 2.09 4.22
C GLY A 266 7.78 2.26 3.77
N ALA A 267 6.83 1.95 4.65
CA ALA A 267 5.43 2.26 4.53
C ALA A 267 4.85 2.55 5.91
N TYR A 268 4.01 3.57 6.02
CA TYR A 268 3.35 3.94 7.27
C TYR A 268 1.98 4.56 6.98
N PHE A 269 1.10 4.53 7.97
CA PHE A 269 -0.22 5.15 7.85
C PHE A 269 -0.16 6.63 8.19
N TRP A 270 -0.61 7.45 7.25
CA TRP A 270 -0.81 8.87 7.45
C TRP A 270 -2.30 9.17 7.69
N TRP A 271 -2.59 9.98 8.69
CA TRP A 271 -3.95 10.42 8.99
C TRP A 271 -4.10 11.93 8.83
N PRO A 272 -5.28 12.44 8.45
CA PRO A 272 -5.56 13.87 8.43
C PRO A 272 -5.18 14.56 9.74
N GLY A 273 -4.42 15.64 9.62
CA GLY A 273 -3.86 16.37 10.76
C GLY A 273 -2.50 15.87 11.26
N ASP A 274 -1.89 14.89 10.60
CA ASP A 274 -0.48 14.58 10.77
C ASP A 274 0.41 15.62 10.07
N ARG A 275 1.71 15.51 10.28
CA ARG A 275 2.67 16.36 9.59
C ARG A 275 2.45 16.21 8.07
N PRO A 276 2.37 17.33 7.33
CA PRO A 276 2.24 17.27 5.88
C PRO A 276 3.39 16.50 5.24
N VAL A 277 3.05 15.63 4.30
CA VAL A 277 4.01 14.86 3.51
C VAL A 277 4.25 15.59 2.21
N ARG A 278 5.51 15.79 1.87
CA ARG A 278 5.90 16.34 0.57
C ARG A 278 5.82 15.22 -0.47
N CYS A 279 5.06 15.41 -1.53
CA CYS A 279 4.85 14.42 -2.58
C CYS A 279 4.86 15.06 -3.97
N TRP A 280 4.93 14.22 -5.00
CA TRP A 280 4.68 14.64 -6.38
C TRP A 280 3.19 14.59 -6.68
N SER A 281 2.75 15.46 -7.60
CA SER A 281 1.45 15.41 -8.24
C SER A 281 1.64 15.35 -9.75
N GLN A 282 1.08 14.36 -10.39
CA GLN A 282 1.14 14.18 -11.84
C GLN A 282 0.12 15.06 -12.58
N ALA A 283 -0.96 15.44 -11.93
CA ALA A 283 -1.96 16.36 -12.48
C ALA A 283 -1.38 17.75 -12.78
N ARG A 284 -0.23 18.07 -12.21
CA ARG A 284 0.53 19.28 -12.54
C ARG A 284 1.56 18.93 -13.60
N SER A 285 1.56 19.67 -14.69
CA SER A 285 2.46 19.48 -15.85
C SER A 285 3.97 19.64 -15.54
N THR A 286 4.30 20.10 -14.36
CA THR A 286 5.63 20.18 -13.79
C THR A 286 5.72 19.23 -12.62
N MET A 287 6.64 18.28 -12.67
CA MET A 287 6.93 17.32 -11.60
C MET A 287 7.60 18.00 -10.40
N GLU A 288 7.07 19.10 -9.96
CA GLU A 288 7.55 19.78 -8.77
C GLU A 288 6.85 19.17 -7.55
N PRO A 289 7.56 18.96 -6.44
CA PRO A 289 6.98 18.54 -5.19
C PRO A 289 5.87 19.53 -4.78
N ALA A 290 4.72 18.99 -4.41
CA ALA A 290 3.57 19.80 -3.96
C ALA A 290 3.82 20.48 -2.62
#